data_b031d4c6fff68c8a7ed92a3dbb53010a
#
_entry.id   b031d4c6fff68c8a7ed92a3dbb53010a
#
_cell.length_a   1.000
_cell.length_b   1.000
_cell.length_c   1.000
_cell.angle_alpha   90.00
_cell.angle_beta   90.00
_cell.angle_gamma   90.00
#
_symmetry.space_group_name_H-M   'P 1'
#
loop_
_entity.id
_entity.type
_entity.pdbx_description
1 polymer ?
#
loop_
_entity_poly.entity_id
_entity_poly.type
_entity_poly.pdbx_seq_one_letter_code
_entity_poly.pdbx_strand_id
1 'polypeptide(L)'
;MNKKFVTLLIIAGVLLTNCSSRDDHDVTNSNSKENPQKPTPPKPSTPTDERPTDQQIGQRTYAQRWKVDKDTYLENIDIADLYNNNISNVLEGLKKSVEFATLTFDQKYYVLKDEDTKNLTITDLKYDGQHITFYTQYKNIKSTTKSSLEFNDRDFYNKKITVNSKYVSTKYMRGIYENLPLNLGDLLNYDEKRYQINYVADSKSRSDYSNNFSIKIEIIDKNISSNSSKNTFEIDKNIEKFKTLKELADDLMIVDEGELRTRAKEIINKNPNKTDFTKDLNGYFFNSWHNKLISISLKSDPRQILSVNGNSSLHRKIFGSQEHLDIYLEAPRFILTSAVLEGNNLKIKIKLQQANDVTIDKEYNLTMPNIKGIPIDPNKSIDNPADIA
;
A
#
# COMPACT_ATOMS: atom_id res chain seq x y z
N MET A 1 28.67 39.43 -4.41
CA MET A 1 27.55 40.39 -4.35
C MET A 1 26.29 39.71 -3.88
N ASN A 2 25.77 40.25 -2.83
CA ASN A 2 24.62 39.82 -2.01
C ASN A 2 23.32 39.56 -2.77
N LYS A 3 22.51 38.56 -2.28
CA LYS A 3 21.23 38.88 -1.63
C LYS A 3 20.59 37.63 -1.00
N LYS A 4 20.42 37.76 0.30
CA LYS A 4 19.60 36.86 1.17
C LYS A 4 18.12 37.10 0.84
N PHE A 5 17.33 36.04 0.85
CA PHE A 5 15.89 36.13 1.12
C PHE A 5 15.53 35.19 2.26
N VAL A 6 15.11 35.81 3.34
CA VAL A 6 14.50 35.21 4.51
C VAL A 6 13.00 35.15 4.23
N THR A 7 12.40 33.98 4.30
CA THR A 7 10.93 33.83 4.31
C THR A 7 10.47 33.33 5.66
N LEU A 8 9.68 34.16 6.26
CA LEU A 8 9.07 34.04 7.59
C LEU A 8 7.94 33.00 7.58
N LEU A 9 8.00 32.04 8.47
CA LEU A 9 6.96 31.04 8.69
C LEU A 9 5.99 31.58 9.73
N ILE A 10 4.71 31.75 9.36
CA ILE A 10 3.64 32.08 10.32
C ILE A 10 2.90 30.76 10.63
N ILE A 11 3.03 30.31 11.86
CA ILE A 11 2.27 29.21 12.43
C ILE A 11 1.00 29.80 13.06
N ALA A 12 -0.15 29.42 12.51
CA ALA A 12 -1.44 29.68 13.15
C ALA A 12 -1.91 28.38 13.82
N GLY A 13 -1.79 28.32 15.13
CA GLY A 13 -2.37 27.28 15.95
C GLY A 13 -3.86 27.50 16.15
N VAL A 14 -4.64 26.45 15.97
CA VAL A 14 -6.06 26.43 16.36
C VAL A 14 -6.18 25.57 17.62
N LEU A 15 -6.51 26.24 18.73
CA LEU A 15 -6.87 25.62 19.99
C LEU A 15 -8.34 25.18 19.95
N LEU A 16 -8.57 23.91 20.20
CA LEU A 16 -9.88 23.37 20.55
C LEU A 16 -10.09 23.55 22.06
N THR A 17 -11.10 24.30 22.44
CA THR A 17 -11.64 24.27 23.78
C THR A 17 -13.11 23.89 23.75
N ASN A 18 -13.42 22.74 24.34
CA ASN A 18 -14.73 22.38 24.83
C ASN A 18 -15.05 23.26 26.05
N CYS A 19 -16.26 23.79 26.14
CA CYS A 19 -16.97 23.89 27.43
C CYS A 19 -18.48 24.05 27.24
N SER A 20 -19.17 23.40 28.11
CA SER A 20 -20.60 23.23 28.24
C SER A 20 -21.28 24.37 29.03
N SER A 21 -22.56 24.56 28.71
CA SER A 21 -23.72 24.91 29.58
C SER A 21 -23.81 26.25 30.22
N ARG A 22 -24.97 26.81 30.03
CA ARG A 22 -26.00 27.42 30.89
C ARG A 22 -26.38 28.88 30.61
N ASP A 23 -27.60 28.96 30.27
CA ASP A 23 -28.73 29.80 30.77
C ASP A 23 -28.69 31.33 30.65
N ASP A 24 -29.74 31.75 30.03
CA ASP A 24 -30.69 32.86 30.34
C ASP A 24 -30.43 34.30 29.83
N HIS A 25 -31.48 34.72 29.17
CA HIS A 25 -32.14 36.05 29.10
C HIS A 25 -31.72 37.12 28.08
N ASP A 26 -32.73 37.36 27.30
CA ASP A 26 -33.34 38.64 26.88
C ASP A 26 -32.75 39.48 25.72
N VAL A 27 -33.63 39.53 24.72
CA VAL A 27 -34.13 40.69 23.93
C VAL A 27 -33.15 41.71 23.37
N THR A 28 -33.02 41.74 22.07
CA THR A 28 -33.47 42.86 21.19
C THR A 28 -33.08 42.66 19.72
N ASN A 29 -34.06 42.80 18.91
CA ASN A 29 -34.20 43.27 17.54
C ASN A 29 -32.91 43.72 16.82
N SER A 30 -32.54 43.06 15.72
CA SER A 30 -32.00 43.74 14.53
C SER A 30 -32.10 42.91 13.27
N ASN A 31 -32.71 43.49 12.25
CA ASN A 31 -32.86 43.01 10.88
C ASN A 31 -31.58 42.46 10.27
N SER A 32 -31.52 41.17 9.97
CA SER A 32 -30.58 40.62 9.02
C SER A 32 -31.35 39.94 7.88
N LYS A 33 -31.02 40.39 6.68
CA LYS A 33 -31.55 39.91 5.39
C LYS A 33 -31.38 38.39 5.30
N GLU A 34 -32.50 37.69 5.20
CA GLU A 34 -32.52 36.27 4.91
C GLU A 34 -31.87 35.98 3.55
N ASN A 35 -30.83 35.19 3.59
CA ASN A 35 -30.26 34.54 2.43
C ASN A 35 -31.21 33.37 2.04
N PRO A 36 -31.63 33.21 0.78
CA PRO A 36 -32.59 32.18 0.43
C PRO A 36 -31.96 30.79 0.68
N GLN A 37 -32.43 30.13 1.73
CA GLN A 37 -32.09 28.74 2.02
C GLN A 37 -32.51 27.87 0.85
N LYS A 38 -31.49 27.16 0.28
CA LYS A 38 -31.69 26.07 -0.68
C LYS A 38 -32.71 25.10 -0.04
N PRO A 39 -33.83 24.76 -0.71
CA PRO A 39 -34.83 23.87 -0.13
C PRO A 39 -34.25 22.52 0.20
N THR A 40 -34.10 22.23 1.47
CA THR A 40 -33.78 20.89 1.96
C THR A 40 -34.98 19.99 1.65
N PRO A 41 -34.78 18.79 1.01
CA PRO A 41 -35.88 17.86 0.79
C PRO A 41 -36.55 17.54 2.14
N PRO A 42 -37.88 17.55 2.24
CA PRO A 42 -38.57 17.21 3.47
C PRO A 42 -38.19 15.79 3.89
N LYS A 43 -37.78 15.61 5.13
CA LYS A 43 -37.45 14.32 5.72
C LYS A 43 -38.71 13.44 5.72
N PRO A 44 -38.76 12.30 5.01
CA PRO A 44 -39.94 11.43 4.96
C PRO A 44 -40.22 10.91 6.40
N SER A 45 -41.42 11.06 6.88
CA SER A 45 -41.70 10.77 8.28
C SER A 45 -42.12 9.34 8.57
N THR A 46 -42.86 8.67 7.68
CA THR A 46 -43.39 7.33 8.00
C THR A 46 -43.67 6.52 6.72
N PRO A 47 -43.28 5.22 6.66
CA PRO A 47 -43.66 4.35 5.54
C PRO A 47 -45.18 4.09 5.54
N THR A 48 -45.75 3.85 4.38
CA THR A 48 -47.14 3.41 4.19
C THR A 48 -47.19 2.20 3.26
N ASP A 49 -48.08 1.26 3.57
CA ASP A 49 -48.36 0.09 2.72
C ASP A 49 -49.44 0.39 1.66
N GLU A 50 -50.15 1.49 1.76
CA GLU A 50 -51.17 1.89 0.79
C GLU A 50 -50.50 2.37 -0.50
N ARG A 51 -50.82 1.69 -1.59
CA ARG A 51 -50.23 2.00 -2.92
C ARG A 51 -50.83 3.33 -3.42
N PRO A 52 -49.94 4.31 -3.73
CA PRO A 52 -50.41 5.58 -4.34
C PRO A 52 -50.98 5.37 -5.75
N THR A 53 -51.70 6.33 -6.27
CA THR A 53 -52.17 6.33 -7.66
C THR A 53 -50.99 6.40 -8.62
N ASP A 54 -51.18 5.92 -9.84
CA ASP A 54 -50.14 5.95 -10.88
C ASP A 54 -49.66 7.39 -11.16
N GLN A 55 -50.54 8.37 -11.05
CA GLN A 55 -50.16 9.77 -11.16
C GLN A 55 -49.22 10.23 -10.02
N GLN A 56 -49.51 9.84 -8.82
CA GLN A 56 -48.62 10.14 -7.66
C GLN A 56 -47.30 9.45 -7.81
N ILE A 57 -47.29 8.17 -8.19
CA ILE A 57 -46.07 7.41 -8.46
C ILE A 57 -45.27 8.14 -9.55
N GLY A 58 -45.88 8.50 -10.67
CA GLY A 58 -45.19 9.20 -11.75
C GLY A 58 -44.58 10.53 -11.32
N GLN A 59 -45.35 11.39 -10.65
CA GLN A 59 -44.93 12.75 -10.31
C GLN A 59 -43.95 12.84 -9.13
N ARG A 60 -43.94 11.89 -8.18
CA ARG A 60 -43.30 12.04 -6.87
C ARG A 60 -42.37 10.90 -6.52
N THR A 61 -42.04 10.01 -7.45
CA THR A 61 -41.03 8.96 -7.22
C THR A 61 -39.63 9.52 -7.33
N TYR A 62 -38.78 9.07 -6.46
CA TYR A 62 -37.35 9.39 -6.44
C TYR A 62 -36.53 8.19 -5.93
N ALA A 63 -35.23 8.21 -6.19
CA ALA A 63 -34.28 7.28 -5.57
C ALA A 63 -34.02 7.71 -4.12
N GLN A 64 -34.42 6.87 -3.18
CA GLN A 64 -34.35 7.20 -1.76
C GLN A 64 -32.96 6.90 -1.19
N ARG A 65 -32.44 5.69 -1.46
CA ARG A 65 -31.16 5.23 -0.93
C ARG A 65 -30.67 3.99 -1.67
N TRP A 66 -29.41 3.66 -1.48
CA TRP A 66 -28.92 2.33 -1.83
C TRP A 66 -29.58 1.29 -0.91
N LYS A 67 -30.15 0.23 -1.49
CA LYS A 67 -30.76 -0.91 -0.75
C LYS A 67 -29.76 -2.05 -0.55
N VAL A 68 -28.60 -1.96 -1.20
CA VAL A 68 -27.50 -2.93 -1.13
C VAL A 68 -26.23 -2.23 -0.63
N ASP A 69 -25.23 -3.00 -0.17
CA ASP A 69 -23.94 -2.47 0.22
C ASP A 69 -23.17 -1.86 -0.96
N LYS A 70 -22.10 -1.13 -0.61
CA LYS A 70 -21.26 -0.42 -1.57
C LYS A 70 -20.66 -1.36 -2.61
N ASP A 71 -20.17 -2.49 -2.19
CA ASP A 71 -19.54 -3.45 -3.09
C ASP A 71 -20.50 -3.99 -4.12
N THR A 72 -21.72 -4.26 -3.73
CA THR A 72 -22.78 -4.76 -4.60
C THR A 72 -23.24 -3.71 -5.61
N TYR A 73 -23.46 -2.45 -5.22
CA TYR A 73 -23.87 -1.45 -6.21
C TYR A 73 -22.75 -1.08 -7.19
N LEU A 74 -21.48 -1.12 -6.77
CA LEU A 74 -20.32 -0.93 -7.64
C LEU A 74 -20.14 -2.11 -8.64
N GLU A 75 -20.76 -3.25 -8.39
CA GLU A 75 -20.82 -4.35 -9.37
C GLU A 75 -22.00 -4.22 -10.32
N ASN A 76 -23.13 -3.77 -9.82
CA ASN A 76 -24.36 -3.67 -10.60
C ASN A 76 -24.38 -2.50 -11.58
N ILE A 77 -23.60 -1.44 -11.32
CA ILE A 77 -23.56 -0.24 -12.17
C ILE A 77 -22.14 -0.09 -12.71
N ASP A 78 -22.01 -0.11 -14.04
CA ASP A 78 -20.75 0.13 -14.70
C ASP A 78 -20.54 1.63 -14.92
N ILE A 79 -19.36 2.11 -14.55
CA ILE A 79 -18.99 3.52 -14.73
C ILE A 79 -18.93 3.92 -16.20
N ALA A 80 -18.58 3.00 -17.10
CA ALA A 80 -18.58 3.24 -18.53
C ALA A 80 -19.99 3.52 -19.05
N ASP A 81 -21.02 2.85 -18.52
CA ASP A 81 -22.41 3.12 -18.88
C ASP A 81 -22.85 4.53 -18.43
N LEU A 82 -22.34 5.01 -17.28
CA LEU A 82 -22.61 6.37 -16.81
C LEU A 82 -21.97 7.43 -17.71
N TYR A 83 -20.69 7.27 -18.05
CA TYR A 83 -19.98 8.22 -18.92
C TYR A 83 -20.45 8.17 -20.39
N ASN A 84 -20.86 7.01 -20.85
CA ASN A 84 -21.42 6.84 -22.20
C ASN A 84 -22.92 7.18 -22.28
N ASN A 85 -23.54 7.57 -21.16
CA ASN A 85 -24.97 7.85 -21.04
C ASN A 85 -25.87 6.70 -21.52
N ASN A 86 -25.48 5.46 -21.18
CA ASN A 86 -26.23 4.26 -21.50
C ASN A 86 -27.37 4.06 -20.48
N ILE A 87 -28.45 4.79 -20.70
CA ILE A 87 -29.60 4.88 -19.79
C ILE A 87 -30.18 3.51 -19.46
N SER A 88 -30.28 2.60 -20.43
CA SER A 88 -30.85 1.27 -20.19
C SER A 88 -30.05 0.44 -19.20
N ASN A 89 -28.74 0.36 -19.39
CA ASN A 89 -27.86 -0.42 -18.48
C ASN A 89 -27.81 0.21 -17.09
N VAL A 90 -27.69 1.54 -17.03
CA VAL A 90 -27.72 2.26 -15.75
C VAL A 90 -29.02 2.01 -15.00
N LEU A 91 -30.17 2.07 -15.67
CA LEU A 91 -31.47 1.80 -15.09
C LEU A 91 -31.57 0.38 -14.51
N GLU A 92 -31.10 -0.62 -15.23
CA GLU A 92 -31.10 -2.00 -14.74
C GLU A 92 -30.21 -2.18 -13.51
N GLY A 93 -29.06 -1.53 -13.46
CA GLY A 93 -28.21 -1.49 -12.28
C GLY A 93 -28.88 -0.78 -11.10
N LEU A 94 -29.52 0.36 -11.35
CA LEU A 94 -30.27 1.10 -10.36
C LEU A 94 -31.45 0.29 -9.78
N LYS A 95 -32.24 -0.38 -10.60
CA LYS A 95 -33.34 -1.25 -10.15
C LYS A 95 -32.88 -2.33 -9.17
N LYS A 96 -31.70 -2.90 -9.42
CA LYS A 96 -31.09 -3.92 -8.54
C LYS A 96 -30.57 -3.32 -7.23
N SER A 97 -30.13 -2.08 -7.24
CA SER A 97 -29.31 -1.51 -6.18
C SER A 97 -29.99 -0.44 -5.34
N VAL A 98 -31.08 0.18 -5.84
CA VAL A 98 -31.71 1.35 -5.25
C VAL A 98 -33.12 1.05 -4.74
N GLU A 99 -33.46 1.61 -3.59
CA GLU A 99 -34.81 1.71 -3.09
C GLU A 99 -35.45 2.96 -3.69
N PHE A 100 -36.49 2.76 -4.52
CA PHE A 100 -37.30 3.85 -5.06
C PHE A 100 -38.51 4.05 -4.17
N ALA A 101 -38.83 5.31 -3.88
CA ALA A 101 -39.97 5.64 -3.07
C ALA A 101 -40.79 6.79 -3.68
N THR A 102 -42.10 6.75 -3.47
CA THR A 102 -43.04 7.80 -3.83
C THR A 102 -43.47 8.57 -2.57
N LEU A 103 -43.27 9.86 -2.58
CA LEU A 103 -43.80 10.72 -1.49
C LEU A 103 -45.30 10.95 -1.71
N THR A 104 -46.13 10.52 -0.76
CA THR A 104 -47.59 10.70 -0.77
C THR A 104 -47.98 12.13 -0.39
N PHE A 105 -49.25 12.52 -0.58
CA PHE A 105 -49.75 13.87 -0.25
C PHE A 105 -49.75 14.13 1.26
N ASP A 106 -49.93 13.10 2.06
CA ASP A 106 -49.91 13.16 3.52
C ASP A 106 -48.48 13.04 4.13
N GLN A 107 -47.46 13.29 3.32
CA GLN A 107 -46.03 13.26 3.69
C GLN A 107 -45.51 11.90 4.17
N LYS A 108 -46.21 10.82 3.85
CA LYS A 108 -45.69 9.47 3.99
C LYS A 108 -44.90 9.04 2.74
N TYR A 109 -44.16 7.97 2.80
CA TYR A 109 -43.51 7.42 1.63
C TYR A 109 -43.93 5.95 1.39
N TYR A 110 -44.14 5.65 0.11
CA TYR A 110 -44.41 4.30 -0.36
C TYR A 110 -43.19 3.78 -1.10
N VAL A 111 -42.62 2.66 -0.62
CA VAL A 111 -41.51 1.99 -1.32
C VAL A 111 -42.07 1.23 -2.51
N LEU A 112 -41.55 1.50 -3.70
CA LEU A 112 -41.99 0.84 -4.93
C LEU A 112 -41.68 -0.65 -4.87
N LYS A 113 -42.71 -1.45 -5.16
CA LYS A 113 -42.55 -2.91 -5.31
C LYS A 113 -42.02 -3.25 -6.71
N ASP A 114 -41.57 -4.50 -6.89
CA ASP A 114 -40.99 -4.96 -8.15
C ASP A 114 -41.95 -4.78 -9.36
N GLU A 115 -43.26 -4.90 -9.15
CA GLU A 115 -44.27 -4.68 -10.16
C GLU A 115 -44.37 -3.21 -10.61
N ASP A 116 -44.16 -2.27 -9.71
CA ASP A 116 -44.09 -0.84 -10.00
C ASP A 116 -42.77 -0.49 -10.71
N THR A 117 -41.66 -1.03 -10.25
CA THR A 117 -40.34 -0.74 -10.83
C THR A 117 -40.18 -1.23 -12.26
N LYS A 118 -40.93 -2.26 -12.68
CA LYS A 118 -40.94 -2.71 -14.09
C LYS A 118 -41.35 -1.59 -15.07
N ASN A 119 -42.25 -0.70 -14.65
CA ASN A 119 -42.74 0.42 -15.48
C ASN A 119 -41.96 1.71 -15.26
N LEU A 120 -40.87 1.65 -14.42
CA LEU A 120 -40.03 2.78 -14.13
C LEU A 120 -38.95 2.94 -15.18
N THR A 121 -38.80 4.14 -15.70
CA THR A 121 -37.66 4.59 -16.52
C THR A 121 -36.99 5.80 -15.88
N ILE A 122 -35.85 6.24 -16.42
CA ILE A 122 -35.14 7.45 -15.97
C ILE A 122 -34.88 8.37 -17.15
N THR A 123 -34.85 9.67 -16.87
CA THR A 123 -34.53 10.72 -17.82
C THR A 123 -33.54 11.70 -17.27
N ASP A 124 -32.90 12.48 -18.15
CA ASP A 124 -31.92 13.50 -17.76
C ASP A 124 -30.79 12.95 -16.87
N LEU A 125 -30.32 11.75 -17.19
CA LEU A 125 -29.21 11.13 -16.52
C LEU A 125 -27.98 12.02 -16.65
N LYS A 126 -27.35 12.33 -15.52
CA LYS A 126 -26.05 13.02 -15.45
C LYS A 126 -25.17 12.35 -14.43
N TYR A 127 -23.91 12.28 -14.76
CA TYR A 127 -22.88 11.81 -13.85
C TYR A 127 -21.71 12.81 -13.85
N ASP A 128 -21.23 13.20 -12.67
CA ASP A 128 -20.18 14.19 -12.49
C ASP A 128 -18.87 13.62 -11.92
N GLY A 129 -18.78 12.29 -11.79
CA GLY A 129 -17.66 11.58 -11.16
C GLY A 129 -17.86 11.31 -9.67
N GLN A 130 -18.90 11.86 -9.06
CA GLN A 130 -19.25 11.69 -7.65
C GLN A 130 -20.71 11.36 -7.42
N HIS A 131 -21.62 11.83 -8.28
CA HIS A 131 -23.04 11.66 -8.12
C HIS A 131 -23.73 11.26 -9.42
N ILE A 132 -24.60 10.28 -9.32
CA ILE A 132 -25.57 9.95 -10.36
C ILE A 132 -26.83 10.77 -10.09
N THR A 133 -27.24 11.60 -11.03
CA THR A 133 -28.46 12.41 -10.91
C THR A 133 -29.39 12.15 -12.09
N PHE A 134 -30.68 12.06 -11.82
CA PHE A 134 -31.72 11.77 -12.83
C PHE A 134 -33.12 12.12 -12.33
N TYR A 135 -34.08 12.10 -13.23
CA TYR A 135 -35.51 12.07 -12.88
C TYR A 135 -36.05 10.70 -13.17
N THR A 136 -36.94 10.20 -12.34
CA THR A 136 -37.72 9.01 -12.62
C THR A 136 -38.91 9.35 -13.56
N GLN A 137 -39.34 8.37 -14.34
CA GLN A 137 -40.53 8.46 -15.14
C GLN A 137 -41.30 7.14 -15.02
N TYR A 138 -42.58 7.22 -14.69
CA TYR A 138 -43.45 6.07 -14.54
C TYR A 138 -44.64 6.21 -15.50
N LYS A 139 -44.84 5.21 -16.38
CA LYS A 139 -45.92 5.25 -17.38
C LYS A 139 -46.03 6.62 -18.12
N ASN A 140 -44.90 7.15 -18.57
CA ASN A 140 -44.78 8.44 -19.27
C ASN A 140 -45.01 9.70 -18.38
N ILE A 141 -45.21 9.56 -17.11
CA ILE A 141 -45.31 10.69 -16.15
C ILE A 141 -43.93 10.91 -15.54
N LYS A 142 -43.28 12.04 -15.83
CA LYS A 142 -41.98 12.43 -15.30
C LYS A 142 -42.11 12.98 -13.90
N SER A 143 -41.22 12.56 -13.01
CA SER A 143 -41.14 13.06 -11.67
C SER A 143 -40.71 14.54 -11.62
N THR A 144 -41.24 15.28 -10.67
CA THR A 144 -40.81 16.65 -10.36
C THR A 144 -39.62 16.66 -9.41
N THR A 145 -39.32 15.52 -8.79
CA THR A 145 -38.23 15.37 -7.82
C THR A 145 -37.00 14.78 -8.51
N LYS A 146 -35.89 15.51 -8.45
CA LYS A 146 -34.61 15.05 -8.95
C LYS A 146 -33.98 14.08 -7.95
N SER A 147 -33.60 12.91 -8.40
CA SER A 147 -32.85 11.94 -7.62
C SER A 147 -31.35 12.28 -7.66
N SER A 148 -30.64 12.03 -6.56
CA SER A 148 -29.19 12.13 -6.48
C SER A 148 -28.66 11.02 -5.60
N LEU A 149 -27.72 10.24 -6.11
CA LEU A 149 -27.06 9.12 -5.42
C LEU A 149 -25.57 9.32 -5.49
N GLU A 150 -24.89 9.14 -4.36
CA GLU A 150 -23.44 9.15 -4.34
C GLU A 150 -22.90 7.89 -5.02
N PHE A 151 -22.05 8.07 -6.01
CA PHE A 151 -21.33 7.02 -6.73
C PHE A 151 -20.08 7.64 -7.30
N ASN A 152 -18.90 7.27 -6.84
CA ASN A 152 -17.70 7.98 -7.24
C ASN A 152 -16.69 7.10 -7.98
N ASP A 153 -15.96 7.73 -8.90
CA ASP A 153 -14.93 7.13 -9.74
C ASP A 153 -13.89 6.37 -8.91
N ARG A 154 -13.42 7.00 -7.85
CA ARG A 154 -12.35 6.45 -7.02
C ARG A 154 -12.74 5.12 -6.40
N ASP A 155 -13.94 5.02 -5.87
CA ASP A 155 -14.44 3.79 -5.25
C ASP A 155 -14.60 2.68 -6.27
N PHE A 156 -15.14 3.01 -7.44
CA PHE A 156 -15.32 2.06 -8.54
C PHE A 156 -13.95 1.49 -8.97
N TYR A 157 -12.98 2.34 -9.31
CA TYR A 157 -11.69 1.86 -9.76
C TYR A 157 -10.87 1.22 -8.65
N ASN A 158 -11.02 1.64 -7.39
CA ASN A 158 -10.40 0.94 -6.27
C ASN A 158 -10.89 -0.50 -6.11
N LYS A 159 -12.14 -0.76 -6.42
CA LYS A 159 -12.70 -2.11 -6.43
C LYS A 159 -12.22 -2.93 -7.64
N LYS A 160 -12.14 -2.33 -8.83
CA LYS A 160 -11.78 -3.04 -10.07
C LYS A 160 -10.28 -3.28 -10.22
N ILE A 161 -9.46 -2.45 -9.59
CA ILE A 161 -8.00 -2.54 -9.64
C ILE A 161 -7.52 -2.79 -8.22
N THR A 162 -7.06 -3.98 -7.93
CA THR A 162 -6.65 -4.40 -6.59
C THR A 162 -5.16 -4.70 -6.53
N VAL A 163 -4.59 -4.64 -5.33
CA VAL A 163 -3.19 -5.05 -5.11
C VAL A 163 -3.08 -6.56 -5.22
N ASN A 164 -2.09 -7.05 -5.96
CA ASN A 164 -1.76 -8.46 -6.05
C ASN A 164 -1.04 -8.94 -4.79
N SER A 165 -1.82 -9.20 -3.75
CA SER A 165 -1.30 -9.61 -2.44
C SER A 165 -0.45 -10.88 -2.50
N LYS A 166 -0.74 -11.80 -3.44
CA LYS A 166 0.05 -13.02 -3.63
C LYS A 166 1.46 -12.71 -4.13
N TYR A 167 1.61 -11.78 -5.05
CA TYR A 167 2.91 -11.34 -5.53
C TYR A 167 3.64 -10.54 -4.44
N VAL A 168 2.97 -9.54 -3.87
CA VAL A 168 3.56 -8.63 -2.88
C VAL A 168 4.11 -9.38 -1.66
N SER A 169 3.37 -10.36 -1.12
CA SER A 169 3.78 -11.14 0.05
C SER A 169 5.06 -11.97 -0.17
N THR A 170 5.49 -12.14 -1.40
CA THR A 170 6.75 -12.84 -1.73
C THR A 170 7.95 -11.90 -1.91
N LYS A 171 7.74 -10.60 -1.84
CA LYS A 171 8.74 -9.57 -2.17
C LYS A 171 9.10 -8.72 -0.96
N TYR A 172 10.27 -8.10 -1.01
CA TYR A 172 10.67 -7.04 -0.10
C TYR A 172 10.30 -5.69 -0.68
N MET A 173 9.76 -4.82 0.14
CA MET A 173 9.18 -3.53 -0.26
C MET A 173 10.18 -2.70 -1.08
N ARG A 174 11.40 -2.57 -0.61
CA ARG A 174 12.41 -1.70 -1.23
C ARG A 174 12.72 -2.11 -2.67
N GLY A 175 12.86 -3.41 -2.93
CA GLY A 175 13.13 -3.93 -4.27
C GLY A 175 12.07 -3.54 -5.28
N ILE A 176 10.81 -3.57 -4.86
CA ILE A 176 9.70 -3.16 -5.72
C ILE A 176 9.67 -1.64 -5.87
N TYR A 177 9.79 -0.90 -4.76
CA TYR A 177 9.76 0.56 -4.75
C TYR A 177 10.81 1.19 -5.66
N GLU A 178 12.04 0.68 -5.65
CA GLU A 178 13.12 1.21 -6.49
C GLU A 178 12.92 0.88 -7.98
N ASN A 179 12.29 -0.24 -8.30
CA ASN A 179 12.08 -0.69 -9.68
C ASN A 179 10.71 -0.37 -10.25
N LEU A 180 9.96 0.55 -9.65
CA LEU A 180 8.80 1.13 -10.32
C LEU A 180 9.26 1.98 -11.51
N PRO A 181 8.57 1.98 -12.65
CA PRO A 181 7.28 1.31 -12.94
C PRO A 181 7.38 -0.13 -13.45
N LEU A 182 8.57 -0.72 -13.56
CA LEU A 182 8.79 -2.05 -14.19
C LEU A 182 7.95 -3.18 -13.58
N ASN A 183 7.62 -3.06 -12.29
CA ASN A 183 6.84 -4.06 -11.56
C ASN A 183 5.33 -3.75 -11.49
N LEU A 184 4.86 -2.70 -12.16
CA LEU A 184 3.47 -2.24 -11.98
C LEU A 184 2.44 -3.30 -12.36
N GLY A 185 2.65 -4.01 -13.47
CA GLY A 185 1.76 -5.09 -13.94
C GLY A 185 1.68 -6.27 -12.97
N ASP A 186 2.80 -6.60 -12.30
CA ASP A 186 2.82 -7.67 -11.29
C ASP A 186 2.18 -7.25 -9.96
N LEU A 187 2.24 -5.94 -9.64
CA LEU A 187 1.72 -5.39 -8.38
C LEU A 187 0.21 -5.31 -8.33
N LEU A 188 -0.45 -5.23 -9.48
CA LEU A 188 -1.87 -4.95 -9.56
C LEU A 188 -2.63 -6.07 -10.29
N ASN A 189 -3.82 -6.37 -9.80
CA ASN A 189 -4.77 -7.24 -10.50
C ASN A 189 -5.85 -6.36 -11.13
N TYR A 190 -6.03 -6.47 -12.43
CA TYR A 190 -7.06 -5.76 -13.18
C TYR A 190 -7.32 -6.45 -14.52
N ASP A 191 -8.40 -6.06 -15.19
CA ASP A 191 -8.71 -6.51 -16.55
C ASP A 191 -7.90 -5.70 -17.59
N GLU A 192 -6.81 -6.25 -18.10
CA GLU A 192 -5.93 -5.61 -19.08
C GLU A 192 -6.64 -5.35 -20.44
N LYS A 193 -7.69 -6.09 -20.76
CA LYS A 193 -8.46 -5.85 -21.98
C LYS A 193 -9.24 -4.54 -21.88
N ARG A 194 -9.75 -4.25 -20.68
CA ARG A 194 -10.51 -3.05 -20.37
C ARG A 194 -9.66 -1.86 -19.97
N TYR A 195 -8.70 -2.07 -19.07
CA TYR A 195 -7.93 -0.99 -18.50
C TYR A 195 -6.50 -0.93 -19.05
N GLN A 196 -6.05 0.28 -19.32
CA GLN A 196 -4.64 0.57 -19.44
C GLN A 196 -4.24 1.35 -18.19
N ILE A 197 -3.16 0.90 -17.53
CA ILE A 197 -2.68 1.52 -16.28
C ILE A 197 -1.29 2.06 -16.50
N ASN A 198 -1.09 3.31 -16.16
CA ASN A 198 0.19 4.00 -16.19
C ASN A 198 0.61 4.41 -14.77
N TYR A 199 1.89 4.35 -14.48
CA TYR A 199 2.45 4.92 -13.27
C TYR A 199 2.59 6.44 -13.43
N VAL A 200 2.06 7.21 -12.49
CA VAL A 200 2.27 8.66 -12.46
C VAL A 200 3.65 8.92 -11.87
N ALA A 201 4.54 9.49 -12.69
CA ALA A 201 5.92 9.76 -12.30
C ALA A 201 6.00 10.57 -11.00
N ASP A 202 7.00 10.27 -10.18
CA ASP A 202 7.29 10.94 -8.91
C ASP A 202 6.15 10.93 -7.86
N SER A 203 5.12 10.10 -8.09
CA SER A 203 3.99 9.97 -7.17
C SER A 203 4.24 8.99 -6.02
N LYS A 204 5.32 8.21 -6.09
CA LYS A 204 5.62 7.24 -5.04
C LYS A 204 6.04 7.92 -3.74
N SER A 205 5.43 7.51 -2.65
CA SER A 205 5.77 7.98 -1.32
C SER A 205 5.85 6.83 -0.33
N ARG A 206 6.80 6.89 0.59
CA ARG A 206 6.93 5.94 1.70
C ARG A 206 7.32 6.67 2.97
N SER A 207 6.94 6.12 4.09
CA SER A 207 7.56 6.45 5.36
C SER A 207 8.86 5.64 5.51
N ASP A 208 9.91 6.23 6.06
CA ASP A 208 11.23 5.60 6.18
C ASP A 208 11.19 4.28 6.97
N TYR A 209 10.22 4.12 7.86
CA TYR A 209 10.09 2.95 8.74
C TYR A 209 8.92 2.03 8.41
N SER A 210 8.15 2.35 7.36
CA SER A 210 7.00 1.54 6.97
C SER A 210 7.36 0.43 5.99
N ASN A 211 6.71 -0.72 6.13
CA ASN A 211 6.80 -1.81 5.16
C ASN A 211 5.67 -1.69 4.11
N ASN A 212 5.38 -0.46 3.71
CA ASN A 212 4.41 -0.13 2.68
C ASN A 212 4.84 1.16 1.95
N PHE A 213 4.22 1.39 0.80
CA PHE A 213 4.35 2.64 0.08
C PHE A 213 3.07 2.96 -0.68
N SER A 214 2.88 4.22 -1.02
CA SER A 214 1.77 4.67 -1.85
C SER A 214 2.27 5.09 -3.22
N ILE A 215 1.45 4.83 -4.24
CA ILE A 215 1.65 5.29 -5.61
C ILE A 215 0.36 5.87 -6.14
N LYS A 216 0.47 6.79 -7.07
CA LYS A 216 -0.64 7.22 -7.90
C LYS A 216 -0.55 6.52 -9.25
N ILE A 217 -1.67 6.00 -9.70
CA ILE A 217 -1.81 5.39 -11.02
C ILE A 217 -2.84 6.17 -11.84
N GLU A 218 -2.55 6.28 -13.11
CA GLU A 218 -3.49 6.75 -14.12
C GLU A 218 -4.14 5.54 -14.78
N ILE A 219 -5.46 5.59 -14.96
CA ILE A 219 -6.29 4.54 -15.53
C ILE A 219 -6.95 5.10 -16.77
N ILE A 220 -6.78 4.43 -17.90
CA ILE A 220 -7.56 4.68 -19.10
C ILE A 220 -8.55 3.53 -19.24
N ASP A 221 -9.86 3.84 -19.11
CA ASP A 221 -10.93 2.85 -19.30
C ASP A 221 -11.36 2.82 -20.78
N LYS A 222 -10.97 1.75 -21.48
CA LYS A 222 -11.22 1.55 -22.92
C LYS A 222 -12.70 1.36 -23.26
N ASN A 223 -13.53 1.06 -22.26
CA ASN A 223 -14.99 0.93 -22.45
C ASN A 223 -15.70 2.29 -22.45
N ILE A 224 -15.01 3.36 -22.02
CA ILE A 224 -15.55 4.71 -22.11
C ILE A 224 -15.21 5.29 -23.48
N SER A 225 -16.23 5.78 -24.18
CA SER A 225 -16.08 6.37 -25.51
C SER A 225 -15.10 7.54 -25.50
N SER A 226 -14.27 7.65 -26.53
CA SER A 226 -13.37 8.80 -26.73
C SER A 226 -14.09 10.15 -26.83
N ASN A 227 -15.39 10.12 -27.16
CA ASN A 227 -16.24 11.32 -27.18
C ASN A 227 -16.84 11.67 -25.82
N SER A 228 -16.57 10.87 -24.80
CA SER A 228 -17.01 11.13 -23.44
C SER A 228 -16.21 12.29 -22.83
N SER A 229 -16.80 12.94 -21.84
CA SER A 229 -16.16 14.06 -21.11
C SER A 229 -14.89 13.65 -20.39
N LYS A 230 -14.71 12.36 -20.08
CA LYS A 230 -13.59 11.83 -19.32
C LYS A 230 -13.45 10.33 -19.53
N ASN A 231 -12.27 9.86 -19.87
CA ASN A 231 -11.92 8.44 -19.96
C ASN A 231 -10.62 8.10 -19.20
N THR A 232 -10.01 9.09 -18.58
CA THR A 232 -8.77 8.97 -17.81
C THR A 232 -9.01 9.36 -16.36
N PHE A 233 -8.51 8.55 -15.44
CA PHE A 233 -8.76 8.69 -14.00
C PHE A 233 -7.47 8.48 -13.23
N GLU A 234 -7.34 9.15 -12.10
CA GLU A 234 -6.22 8.95 -11.17
C GLU A 234 -6.73 8.42 -9.84
N ILE A 235 -6.06 7.40 -9.32
CA ILE A 235 -6.30 6.90 -7.97
C ILE A 235 -4.99 6.64 -7.24
N ASP A 236 -5.04 6.75 -5.92
CA ASP A 236 -3.93 6.36 -5.05
C ASP A 236 -4.06 4.89 -4.67
N LYS A 237 -2.95 4.16 -4.69
CA LYS A 237 -2.85 2.78 -4.22
C LYS A 237 -1.83 2.68 -3.11
N ASN A 238 -2.25 2.14 -1.97
CA ASN A 238 -1.34 1.73 -0.91
C ASN A 238 -0.94 0.28 -1.14
N ILE A 239 0.35 0.03 -1.29
CA ILE A 239 0.94 -1.29 -1.50
C ILE A 239 1.55 -1.73 -0.17
N GLU A 240 1.03 -2.78 0.40
CA GLU A 240 1.37 -3.27 1.73
C GLU A 240 1.46 -4.80 1.79
N LYS A 241 1.83 -5.35 2.95
CA LYS A 241 1.99 -6.81 3.16
C LYS A 241 3.19 -7.41 2.46
N PHE A 242 4.23 -6.63 2.27
CA PHE A 242 5.54 -7.13 1.88
C PHE A 242 6.16 -8.01 2.97
N LYS A 243 7.16 -8.82 2.58
CA LYS A 243 8.01 -9.50 3.56
C LYS A 243 8.60 -8.50 4.54
N THR A 244 8.58 -8.86 5.80
CA THR A 244 9.11 -8.04 6.89
C THR A 244 10.63 -8.15 6.99
N LEU A 245 11.28 -7.17 7.63
CA LEU A 245 12.71 -7.26 7.94
C LEU A 245 13.03 -8.45 8.85
N LYS A 246 12.09 -8.90 9.68
CA LYS A 246 12.25 -10.10 10.49
C LYS A 246 12.31 -11.35 9.62
N GLU A 247 11.42 -11.48 8.64
CA GLU A 247 11.45 -12.58 7.68
C GLU A 247 12.72 -12.57 6.83
N LEU A 248 13.20 -11.38 6.44
CA LEU A 248 14.50 -11.24 5.79
C LEU A 248 15.63 -11.73 6.70
N ALA A 249 15.67 -11.29 7.95
CA ALA A 249 16.68 -11.71 8.92
C ALA A 249 16.64 -13.22 9.15
N ASP A 250 15.45 -13.83 9.14
CA ASP A 250 15.28 -15.28 9.26
C ASP A 250 15.78 -16.05 8.03
N ASP A 251 15.71 -15.46 6.85
CA ASP A 251 16.21 -16.05 5.60
C ASP A 251 17.71 -15.80 5.36
N LEU A 252 18.34 -14.84 6.04
CA LEU A 252 19.77 -14.61 5.95
C LEU A 252 20.59 -15.74 6.60
N MET A 253 21.73 -16.01 6.02
CA MET A 253 22.77 -16.86 6.61
C MET A 253 24.16 -16.23 6.42
N ILE A 254 25.04 -16.42 7.40
CA ILE A 254 26.44 -16.04 7.28
C ILE A 254 27.18 -17.22 6.66
N VAL A 255 28.02 -16.95 5.67
CA VAL A 255 28.81 -17.97 4.98
C VAL A 255 30.28 -17.86 5.31
N ASP A 256 30.96 -19.01 5.32
CA ASP A 256 32.40 -19.11 5.61
C ASP A 256 33.25 -18.75 4.36
N GLU A 257 33.06 -17.53 3.90
CA GLU A 257 33.82 -17.02 2.78
C GLU A 257 34.27 -15.57 3.05
N GLY A 258 35.34 -15.16 2.37
CA GLY A 258 35.83 -13.79 2.42
C GLY A 258 36.89 -13.52 3.48
N GLU A 259 37.01 -12.24 3.81
CA GLU A 259 38.14 -11.71 4.59
C GLU A 259 38.10 -12.15 6.08
N LEU A 260 36.92 -12.45 6.61
CA LEU A 260 36.76 -12.90 8.00
C LEU A 260 37.58 -14.17 8.27
N ARG A 261 37.52 -15.16 7.38
CA ARG A 261 38.27 -16.41 7.53
C ARG A 261 39.76 -16.17 7.50
N THR A 262 40.26 -15.32 6.61
CA THR A 262 41.67 -14.97 6.50
C THR A 262 42.17 -14.29 7.78
N ARG A 263 41.43 -13.30 8.27
CA ARG A 263 41.76 -12.60 9.51
C ARG A 263 41.72 -13.49 10.74
N ALA A 264 40.70 -14.35 10.83
CA ALA A 264 40.61 -15.31 11.91
C ALA A 264 41.85 -16.25 11.93
N LYS A 265 42.27 -16.77 10.78
CA LYS A 265 43.49 -17.59 10.67
C LYS A 265 44.73 -16.84 11.15
N GLU A 266 44.93 -15.60 10.71
CA GLU A 266 46.09 -14.78 11.12
C GLU A 266 46.15 -14.60 12.64
N ILE A 267 45.00 -14.30 13.26
CA ILE A 267 44.92 -14.04 14.69
C ILE A 267 45.14 -15.32 15.52
N ILE A 268 44.50 -16.44 15.07
CA ILE A 268 44.63 -17.73 15.73
C ILE A 268 46.07 -18.23 15.67
N ASN A 269 46.73 -18.12 14.50
CA ASN A 269 48.13 -18.56 14.34
C ASN A 269 49.12 -17.75 15.20
N LYS A 270 48.84 -16.47 15.47
CA LYS A 270 49.65 -15.64 16.35
C LYS A 270 49.44 -16.00 17.83
N ASN A 271 48.35 -16.69 18.18
CA ASN A 271 47.96 -17.01 19.54
C ASN A 271 47.56 -18.49 19.68
N PRO A 272 48.47 -19.46 19.45
CA PRO A 272 48.12 -20.87 19.30
C PRO A 272 47.51 -21.54 20.52
N ASN A 273 47.72 -20.99 21.70
CA ASN A 273 47.23 -21.52 22.97
C ASN A 273 45.91 -20.87 23.45
N LYS A 274 45.41 -19.90 22.70
CA LYS A 274 44.18 -19.21 23.02
C LYS A 274 42.97 -19.96 22.39
N THR A 275 41.87 -20.01 23.12
CA THR A 275 40.62 -20.64 22.64
C THR A 275 39.48 -19.64 22.43
N ASP A 276 39.45 -18.54 23.13
CA ASP A 276 38.46 -17.48 22.97
C ASP A 276 39.04 -16.28 22.23
N PHE A 277 38.57 -16.04 21.04
CA PHE A 277 38.97 -14.97 20.14
C PHE A 277 37.92 -13.87 19.97
N THR A 278 36.88 -13.86 20.81
CA THR A 278 35.78 -12.90 20.74
C THR A 278 36.26 -11.45 20.75
N LYS A 279 37.13 -11.11 21.66
CA LYS A 279 37.66 -9.74 21.75
C LYS A 279 38.58 -9.38 20.58
N ASP A 280 39.38 -10.32 20.12
CA ASP A 280 40.34 -10.06 19.04
C ASP A 280 39.68 -9.85 17.69
N LEU A 281 38.56 -10.53 17.47
CA LEU A 281 37.78 -10.41 16.24
C LEU A 281 36.73 -9.30 16.28
N ASN A 282 36.29 -8.89 17.48
CA ASN A 282 35.21 -7.93 17.64
C ASN A 282 35.52 -6.56 17.00
N GLY A 283 36.78 -6.11 17.06
CA GLY A 283 37.20 -4.87 16.43
C GLY A 283 37.00 -4.82 14.93
N TYR A 284 36.96 -5.98 14.27
CA TYR A 284 36.69 -6.08 12.81
C TYR A 284 35.20 -6.02 12.49
N PHE A 285 34.33 -6.30 13.44
CA PHE A 285 32.86 -6.21 13.27
C PHE A 285 32.31 -4.82 13.56
N PHE A 286 32.96 -4.06 14.43
CA PHE A 286 32.44 -2.75 14.87
C PHE A 286 32.45 -1.69 13.77
N ASN A 287 33.35 -1.81 12.78
CA ASN A 287 33.45 -0.91 11.62
C ASN A 287 32.87 -1.55 10.34
N SER A 288 31.95 -2.48 10.48
CA SER A 288 31.52 -3.37 9.38
C SER A 288 30.70 -2.71 8.27
N TRP A 289 30.32 -1.47 8.42
CA TRP A 289 29.62 -0.71 7.35
C TRP A 289 30.35 -0.73 6.00
N HIS A 290 31.66 -0.74 6.04
CA HIS A 290 32.51 -0.78 4.87
C HIS A 290 33.31 -2.06 4.76
N ASN A 291 33.07 -3.04 5.64
CA ASN A 291 33.92 -4.20 5.75
C ASN A 291 33.36 -5.37 4.93
N LYS A 292 34.13 -5.80 3.95
CA LYS A 292 33.97 -7.05 3.19
C LYS A 292 34.16 -8.30 4.04
N LEU A 293 34.17 -8.19 5.38
CA LEU A 293 34.53 -9.27 6.28
C LEU A 293 33.50 -10.37 6.36
N ILE A 294 32.23 -10.01 6.26
CA ILE A 294 31.12 -10.97 6.37
C ILE A 294 30.51 -11.16 4.98
N SER A 295 30.48 -12.39 4.55
CA SER A 295 29.67 -12.79 3.41
C SER A 295 28.33 -13.32 3.89
N ILE A 296 27.27 -12.85 3.26
CA ILE A 296 25.89 -13.19 3.62
C ILE A 296 25.24 -13.84 2.42
N SER A 297 24.43 -14.85 2.66
CA SER A 297 23.59 -15.50 1.64
C SER A 297 22.16 -15.62 2.13
N LEU A 298 21.24 -16.01 1.26
CA LEU A 298 19.90 -16.44 1.65
C LEU A 298 19.89 -17.95 1.86
N LYS A 299 19.18 -18.42 2.88
CA LYS A 299 18.93 -19.86 3.06
C LYS A 299 18.15 -20.44 1.90
N SER A 300 17.23 -19.62 1.34
CA SER A 300 16.42 -19.96 0.18
C SER A 300 17.25 -20.07 -1.12
N ASP A 301 18.41 -19.41 -1.21
CA ASP A 301 19.36 -19.53 -2.32
C ASP A 301 20.82 -19.40 -1.86
N PRO A 302 21.39 -20.46 -1.26
CA PRO A 302 22.74 -20.42 -0.66
C PRO A 302 23.89 -20.18 -1.65
N ARG A 303 23.63 -20.36 -2.94
CA ARG A 303 24.66 -20.22 -3.98
C ARG A 303 24.93 -18.75 -4.35
N GLN A 304 24.09 -17.84 -3.93
CA GLN A 304 24.25 -16.42 -4.21
C GLN A 304 24.70 -15.68 -2.96
N ILE A 305 25.96 -15.25 -2.97
CA ILE A 305 26.53 -14.47 -1.89
C ILE A 305 26.13 -13.01 -2.07
N LEU A 306 25.48 -12.47 -1.04
CA LEU A 306 25.26 -11.06 -0.88
C LEU A 306 26.51 -10.45 -0.30
N SER A 307 27.32 -9.77 -1.11
CA SER A 307 28.36 -8.95 -0.50
C SER A 307 27.72 -7.78 0.23
N VAL A 308 28.24 -7.41 1.38
CA VAL A 308 27.83 -6.20 2.11
C VAL A 308 27.96 -4.94 1.25
N ASN A 309 28.73 -5.01 0.17
CA ASN A 309 28.93 -3.93 -0.82
C ASN A 309 27.96 -3.93 -2.00
N GLY A 310 26.89 -4.73 -1.97
CA GLY A 310 25.71 -4.50 -2.80
C GLY A 310 25.78 -4.85 -4.30
N ASN A 311 26.81 -5.54 -4.80
CA ASN A 311 26.99 -5.75 -6.25
C ASN A 311 26.51 -7.10 -6.80
N SER A 312 25.79 -7.92 -6.02
CA SER A 312 25.32 -9.20 -6.52
C SER A 312 23.98 -9.08 -7.29
N SER A 313 23.75 -9.99 -8.24
CA SER A 313 22.48 -10.09 -8.96
C SER A 313 21.30 -10.39 -8.01
N LEU A 314 21.58 -11.11 -6.92
CA LEU A 314 20.60 -11.40 -5.89
C LEU A 314 20.24 -10.17 -5.08
N HIS A 315 21.21 -9.33 -4.74
CA HIS A 315 20.98 -8.06 -4.08
C HIS A 315 20.01 -7.19 -4.88
N ARG A 316 20.21 -7.07 -6.20
CA ARG A 316 19.28 -6.34 -7.07
C ARG A 316 17.87 -6.93 -7.09
N LYS A 317 17.74 -8.26 -7.12
CA LYS A 317 16.44 -8.92 -7.11
C LYS A 317 15.66 -8.69 -5.82
N ILE A 318 16.36 -8.63 -4.68
CA ILE A 318 15.73 -8.50 -3.38
C ILE A 318 15.52 -7.02 -3.03
N PHE A 319 16.53 -6.19 -3.27
CA PHE A 319 16.59 -4.82 -2.80
C PHE A 319 16.39 -3.77 -3.89
N GLY A 320 16.42 -4.14 -5.15
CA GLY A 320 16.07 -3.29 -6.28
C GLY A 320 17.19 -2.42 -6.84
N SER A 321 18.22 -2.07 -6.05
CA SER A 321 19.33 -1.25 -6.53
C SER A 321 20.69 -1.89 -6.25
N GLN A 322 21.77 -1.21 -6.67
CA GLN A 322 23.15 -1.61 -6.39
C GLN A 322 23.68 -1.02 -5.06
N GLU A 323 22.81 -0.41 -4.29
CA GLU A 323 23.16 0.21 -3.05
C GLU A 323 23.52 -0.78 -1.95
N HIS A 324 24.09 -0.29 -0.88
CA HIS A 324 24.53 -1.13 0.23
C HIS A 324 23.37 -1.71 1.02
N LEU A 325 23.58 -2.87 1.64
CA LEU A 325 22.59 -3.56 2.47
C LEU A 325 22.08 -2.67 3.62
N ASP A 326 22.92 -1.76 4.11
CA ASP A 326 22.61 -0.79 5.16
C ASP A 326 21.45 0.16 4.81
N ILE A 327 21.31 0.54 3.55
CA ILE A 327 20.20 1.40 3.11
C ILE A 327 18.86 0.68 3.25
N TYR A 328 18.84 -0.64 3.08
CA TYR A 328 17.62 -1.44 3.14
C TYR A 328 17.28 -1.94 4.53
N LEU A 329 18.30 -2.21 5.33
CA LEU A 329 18.15 -2.61 6.71
C LEU A 329 18.29 -1.40 7.67
N GLU A 330 18.35 -0.19 7.12
CA GLU A 330 18.45 1.05 7.90
C GLU A 330 19.53 0.96 8.97
N ALA A 331 20.77 0.81 8.54
CA ALA A 331 21.91 0.67 9.41
C ALA A 331 22.01 -0.69 10.16
N PRO A 332 22.07 -1.83 9.46
CA PRO A 332 22.21 -3.12 10.15
C PRO A 332 23.53 -3.19 10.92
N ARG A 333 23.46 -3.64 12.14
CA ARG A 333 24.65 -3.90 12.95
C ARG A 333 24.80 -5.38 13.17
N PHE A 334 25.83 -5.95 12.55
CA PHE A 334 26.27 -7.30 12.87
C PHE A 334 27.29 -7.24 13.98
N ILE A 335 26.97 -7.84 15.12
CA ILE A 335 27.82 -7.85 16.30
C ILE A 335 28.33 -9.26 16.55
N LEU A 336 29.65 -9.40 16.71
CA LEU A 336 30.23 -10.65 17.15
C LEU A 336 29.95 -10.87 18.63
N THR A 337 29.19 -11.90 18.97
CA THR A 337 28.87 -12.24 20.37
C THR A 337 29.76 -13.33 20.92
N SER A 338 30.33 -14.18 20.06
CA SER A 338 31.23 -15.26 20.45
C SER A 338 32.10 -15.70 19.28
N ALA A 339 33.37 -16.00 19.57
CA ALA A 339 34.29 -16.67 18.64
C ALA A 339 35.20 -17.61 19.43
N VAL A 340 34.86 -18.90 19.45
CA VAL A 340 35.55 -19.92 20.26
C VAL A 340 36.12 -21.02 19.38
N LEU A 341 37.40 -21.33 19.61
CA LEU A 341 38.11 -22.42 18.95
C LEU A 341 37.83 -23.73 19.67
N GLU A 342 37.18 -24.68 18.99
CA GLU A 342 36.94 -26.03 19.42
C GLU A 342 37.71 -27.03 18.53
N GLY A 343 38.79 -27.56 19.05
CA GLY A 343 39.74 -28.34 18.22
C GLY A 343 40.34 -27.47 17.13
N ASN A 344 40.10 -27.83 15.86
CA ASN A 344 40.55 -27.06 14.69
C ASN A 344 39.46 -26.15 14.13
N ASN A 345 38.29 -26.12 14.74
CA ASN A 345 37.13 -25.39 14.20
C ASN A 345 36.87 -24.13 15.03
N LEU A 346 36.72 -22.99 14.37
CA LEU A 346 36.28 -21.75 15.03
C LEU A 346 34.75 -21.65 14.92
N LYS A 347 34.09 -21.66 16.08
CA LYS A 347 32.65 -21.41 16.17
C LYS A 347 32.43 -19.94 16.46
N ILE A 348 31.65 -19.30 15.61
CA ILE A 348 31.35 -17.88 15.66
C ILE A 348 29.83 -17.71 15.83
N LYS A 349 29.47 -16.81 16.74
CA LYS A 349 28.09 -16.31 16.86
C LYS A 349 28.06 -14.83 16.53
N ILE A 350 27.16 -14.47 15.62
CA ILE A 350 26.98 -13.10 15.13
C ILE A 350 25.52 -12.72 15.34
N LYS A 351 25.29 -11.57 15.93
CA LYS A 351 23.96 -11.04 16.18
C LYS A 351 23.69 -9.89 15.23
N LEU A 352 22.57 -9.94 14.50
CA LEU A 352 22.02 -8.78 13.81
C LEU A 352 21.19 -8.00 14.82
N GLN A 353 21.65 -6.82 15.21
CA GLN A 353 21.04 -6.09 16.32
C GLN A 353 20.07 -5.04 15.87
N GLN A 354 20.06 -4.54 14.71
CA GLN A 354 19.07 -3.56 14.40
C GLN A 354 19.34 -2.60 13.29
N ALA A 355 18.24 -2.08 12.83
CA ALA A 355 18.17 -0.88 12.05
C ALA A 355 17.17 0.08 12.68
N ASN A 356 17.61 1.27 12.98
CA ASN A 356 16.79 2.34 13.58
C ASN A 356 15.86 1.82 14.70
N ASP A 357 14.56 2.05 14.63
CA ASP A 357 13.63 1.69 15.71
C ASP A 357 13.12 0.24 15.67
N VAL A 358 13.56 -0.56 14.70
CA VAL A 358 13.16 -1.96 14.58
C VAL A 358 14.21 -2.88 15.16
N THR A 359 13.97 -3.46 16.33
CA THR A 359 14.83 -4.48 16.92
C THR A 359 14.62 -5.81 16.24
N ILE A 360 15.59 -6.26 15.43
CA ILE A 360 15.52 -7.56 14.73
C ILE A 360 15.99 -8.69 15.65
N ASP A 361 17.01 -8.49 16.44
CA ASP A 361 17.56 -9.41 17.46
C ASP A 361 17.70 -10.86 16.98
N LYS A 362 18.40 -11.06 15.86
CA LYS A 362 18.64 -12.39 15.27
C LYS A 362 20.07 -12.84 15.45
N GLU A 363 20.28 -14.05 15.96
CA GLU A 363 21.60 -14.69 16.07
C GLU A 363 21.85 -15.65 14.91
N TYR A 364 23.06 -15.61 14.36
CA TYR A 364 23.56 -16.51 13.33
C TYR A 364 24.78 -17.28 13.87
N ASN A 365 24.81 -18.57 13.61
CA ASN A 365 25.93 -19.43 13.95
C ASN A 365 26.71 -19.77 12.70
N LEU A 366 28.02 -19.59 12.76
CA LEU A 366 28.96 -19.95 11.70
C LEU A 366 30.02 -20.86 12.28
N THR A 367 30.33 -21.97 11.60
CA THR A 367 31.47 -22.82 11.92
C THR A 367 32.47 -22.73 10.79
N MET A 368 33.69 -22.29 11.10
CA MET A 368 34.82 -22.29 10.19
C MET A 368 35.66 -23.54 10.44
N PRO A 369 35.57 -24.57 9.60
CA PRO A 369 36.32 -25.79 9.81
C PRO A 369 37.81 -25.58 9.46
N ASN A 370 38.66 -26.34 10.12
CA ASN A 370 40.11 -26.38 9.85
C ASN A 370 40.75 -24.98 9.84
N ILE A 371 40.34 -24.09 10.72
CA ILE A 371 40.84 -22.72 10.78
C ILE A 371 42.24 -22.66 11.39
N LYS A 372 42.55 -23.56 12.36
CA LYS A 372 43.88 -23.73 12.92
C LYS A 372 44.66 -24.53 11.86
N GLY A 373 45.62 -23.89 11.21
CA GLY A 373 46.50 -24.57 10.24
C GLY A 373 47.17 -25.77 10.88
N ILE A 374 47.35 -26.83 10.09
CA ILE A 374 48.30 -27.90 10.47
C ILE A 374 49.64 -27.19 10.72
N PRO A 375 50.30 -27.37 11.88
CA PRO A 375 51.60 -26.81 12.10
C PRO A 375 52.49 -27.25 10.94
N ILE A 376 53.02 -26.31 10.18
CA ILE A 376 54.00 -26.60 9.17
C ILE A 376 55.20 -27.12 9.99
N ASP A 377 55.45 -28.41 9.87
CA ASP A 377 56.67 -28.99 10.39
C ASP A 377 57.82 -28.27 9.73
N PRO A 378 58.62 -27.47 10.46
CA PRO A 378 59.73 -26.70 9.89
C PRO A 378 60.79 -27.56 9.22
N ASN A 379 60.71 -28.87 9.45
CA ASN A 379 61.65 -29.86 8.86
C ASN A 379 61.07 -30.62 7.67
N LYS A 380 59.82 -30.37 7.29
CA LYS A 380 59.23 -30.96 6.07
C LYS A 380 59.42 -30.01 4.90
N SER A 381 60.39 -30.34 4.08
CA SER A 381 60.60 -29.73 2.76
C SER A 381 59.28 -29.83 1.97
N ILE A 382 58.78 -28.71 1.48
CA ILE A 382 57.59 -28.65 0.61
C ILE A 382 58.07 -28.93 -0.79
N ASP A 383 58.34 -30.23 -1.10
CA ASP A 383 58.79 -30.64 -2.43
C ASP A 383 57.69 -31.33 -3.24
N ASN A 384 56.46 -31.31 -2.82
CA ASN A 384 55.42 -31.97 -3.62
C ASN A 384 54.12 -31.12 -3.69
N PRO A 385 53.80 -30.55 -4.87
CA PRO A 385 52.56 -29.79 -5.07
C PRO A 385 51.28 -30.63 -4.96
N ALA A 386 51.38 -31.95 -4.81
CA ALA A 386 50.25 -32.87 -4.73
C ALA A 386 49.66 -33.03 -3.32
N ASP A 387 50.31 -32.47 -2.28
CA ASP A 387 49.81 -32.54 -0.88
C ASP A 387 48.95 -31.32 -0.42
N ILE A 388 48.53 -30.50 -1.41
CA ILE A 388 47.60 -29.38 -1.18
C ILE A 388 46.32 -29.67 -1.99
N ALA A 389 45.59 -30.67 -1.59
CA ALA A 389 44.21 -30.92 -2.05
C ALA A 389 43.23 -30.87 -0.89
#